data_b1010c4f8bb12e0ec3340d33fd073530
#
_entry.id   b1010c4f8bb12e0ec3340d33fd073530
#
_cell.length_a   1.000
_cell.length_b   1.000
_cell.length_c   1.000
_cell.angle_alpha   90.00
_cell.angle_beta   90.00
_cell.angle_gamma   90.00
#
_symmetry.space_group_name_H-M   'P 1'
#
loop_
_entity.id
_entity.type
_entity.pdbx_description
1 polymer ?
#
loop_
_entity_poly.entity_id
_entity_poly.type
_entity_poly.pdbx_seq_one_letter_code
_entity_poly.pdbx_strand_id
1 'polypeptide(L)'
;REIRAKRVRELLETVGLDPSLAGRYPNELSGGQQQRVGIARALAANPRILLMDEPFGAVDEITRRILQKEILRLQQGLGITVVFVTHDIKEALRLGSRVLVMEAGRISQLGTPEQIKAAPADAFVRELIFGQED
;
A
#
# COMPACT_ATOMS: atom_id res chain seq x y z
N ARG A 1 -29.42 -10.65 3.29
CA ARG A 1 -28.64 -10.51 4.53
C ARG A 1 -27.49 -11.52 4.59
N GLU A 2 -27.73 -12.78 4.32
CA GLU A 2 -26.70 -13.86 4.31
C GLU A 2 -25.58 -13.63 3.29
N ILE A 3 -25.92 -13.25 2.05
CA ILE A 3 -24.91 -12.99 0.99
C ILE A 3 -23.93 -11.89 1.41
N ARG A 4 -24.45 -10.84 2.04
CA ARG A 4 -23.60 -9.75 2.55
C ARG A 4 -22.67 -10.23 3.67
N ALA A 5 -23.19 -11.00 4.63
CA ALA A 5 -22.40 -11.52 5.73
C ALA A 5 -21.30 -12.48 5.25
N LYS A 6 -21.62 -13.31 4.26
CA LYS A 6 -20.63 -14.20 3.60
C LYS A 6 -19.51 -13.37 2.95
N ARG A 7 -19.86 -12.35 2.15
CA ARG A 7 -18.89 -11.51 1.46
C ARG A 7 -17.98 -10.73 2.43
N VAL A 8 -18.53 -10.26 3.55
CA VAL A 8 -17.73 -9.60 4.59
C VAL A 8 -16.70 -10.55 5.18
N ARG A 9 -17.09 -11.79 5.51
CA ARG A 9 -16.14 -12.80 6.02
C ARG A 9 -15.02 -13.10 5.03
N GLU A 10 -15.37 -13.36 3.77
CA GLU A 10 -14.38 -13.60 2.69
C GLU A 10 -13.38 -12.45 2.55
N LEU A 11 -13.87 -11.21 2.61
CA LEU A 11 -13.01 -10.03 2.51
C LEU A 11 -12.08 -9.85 3.72
N LEU A 12 -12.58 -10.12 4.93
CA LEU A 12 -11.75 -10.09 6.14
C LEU A 12 -10.64 -11.14 6.06
N GLU A 13 -10.97 -12.37 5.67
CA GLU A 13 -10.00 -13.45 5.46
C GLU A 13 -8.97 -13.06 4.38
N THR A 14 -9.43 -12.46 3.28
CA THR A 14 -8.56 -12.01 2.17
C THR A 14 -7.49 -11.03 2.66
N VAL A 15 -7.82 -10.13 3.58
CA VAL A 15 -6.86 -9.16 4.14
C VAL A 15 -6.17 -9.65 5.43
N GLY A 16 -6.31 -10.93 5.76
CA GLY A 16 -5.65 -11.54 6.91
C GLY A 16 -6.23 -11.14 8.26
N LEU A 17 -7.51 -10.80 8.32
CA LEU A 17 -8.24 -10.51 9.55
C LEU A 17 -9.15 -11.68 9.94
N ASP A 18 -9.28 -11.90 11.26
CA ASP A 18 -10.23 -12.88 11.79
C ASP A 18 -11.67 -12.44 11.49
N PRO A 19 -12.51 -13.30 10.90
CA PRO A 19 -13.91 -12.99 10.61
C PRO A 19 -14.74 -12.59 11.83
N SER A 20 -14.33 -12.97 13.06
CA SER A 20 -14.97 -12.53 14.29
C SER A 20 -14.96 -11.02 14.51
N LEU A 21 -14.07 -10.31 13.83
CA LEU A 21 -13.98 -8.85 13.87
C LEU A 21 -15.11 -8.15 13.09
N ALA A 22 -15.93 -8.89 12.33
CA ALA A 22 -17.00 -8.32 11.51
C ALA A 22 -18.02 -7.48 12.29
N GLY A 23 -18.21 -7.77 13.58
CA GLY A 23 -19.12 -7.04 14.48
C GLY A 23 -18.47 -5.90 15.24
N ARG A 24 -17.17 -5.66 15.10
CA ARG A 24 -16.45 -4.62 15.84
C ARG A 24 -16.62 -3.23 15.21
N TYR A 25 -16.65 -2.23 16.07
CA TYR A 25 -16.60 -0.83 15.64
C TYR A 25 -15.15 -0.39 15.38
N PRO A 26 -14.93 0.64 14.55
CA PRO A 26 -13.57 1.11 14.22
C PRO A 26 -12.69 1.41 15.42
N ASN A 27 -13.25 1.99 16.48
CA ASN A 27 -12.52 2.33 17.71
C ASN A 27 -12.11 1.10 18.56
N GLU A 28 -12.65 -0.08 18.25
CA GLU A 28 -12.29 -1.36 18.87
C GLU A 28 -11.20 -2.11 18.11
N LEU A 29 -10.70 -1.52 17.02
CA LEU A 29 -9.68 -2.11 16.15
C LEU A 29 -8.35 -1.39 16.32
N SER A 30 -7.23 -2.13 16.21
CA SER A 30 -5.91 -1.53 16.11
C SER A 30 -5.75 -0.72 14.82
N GLY A 31 -4.74 0.17 14.75
CA GLY A 31 -4.44 0.94 13.54
C GLY A 31 -4.22 0.06 12.32
N GLY A 32 -3.46 -1.04 12.47
CA GLY A 32 -3.25 -2.01 11.39
C GLY A 32 -4.51 -2.75 10.97
N GLN A 33 -5.37 -3.11 11.92
CA GLN A 33 -6.66 -3.73 11.62
C GLN A 33 -7.59 -2.75 10.89
N GLN A 34 -7.66 -1.49 11.31
CA GLN A 34 -8.43 -0.45 10.60
C GLN A 34 -7.94 -0.28 9.16
N GLN A 35 -6.63 -0.27 8.95
CA GLN A 35 -6.03 -0.15 7.62
C GLN A 35 -6.43 -1.33 6.73
N ARG A 36 -6.37 -2.56 7.24
CA ARG A 36 -6.81 -3.75 6.52
C ARG A 36 -8.30 -3.75 6.20
N VAL A 37 -9.13 -3.27 7.11
CA VAL A 37 -10.57 -3.07 6.84
C VAL A 37 -10.79 -2.07 5.71
N GLY A 38 -10.01 -0.99 5.65
CA GLY A 38 -10.02 -0.03 4.55
C GLY A 38 -9.70 -0.69 3.21
N ILE A 39 -8.68 -1.56 3.16
CA ILE A 39 -8.32 -2.34 1.98
C ILE A 39 -9.44 -3.31 1.61
N ALA A 40 -9.99 -4.06 2.57
CA ALA A 40 -11.11 -4.98 2.34
C ALA A 40 -12.33 -4.25 1.74
N ARG A 41 -12.64 -3.06 2.24
CA ARG A 41 -13.71 -2.22 1.72
C ARG A 41 -13.46 -1.82 0.26
N ALA A 42 -12.24 -1.44 -0.09
CA ALA A 42 -11.89 -1.12 -1.48
C ALA A 42 -11.98 -2.34 -2.39
N LEU A 43 -11.56 -3.52 -1.91
CA LEU A 43 -11.63 -4.79 -2.64
C LEU A 43 -13.06 -5.31 -2.83
N ALA A 44 -14.02 -4.84 -2.03
CA ALA A 44 -15.42 -5.29 -2.13
C ALA A 44 -16.05 -5.03 -3.51
N ALA A 45 -15.58 -4.02 -4.22
CA ALA A 45 -16.02 -3.67 -5.57
C ALA A 45 -15.36 -4.52 -6.68
N ASN A 46 -14.49 -5.49 -6.34
CA ASN A 46 -13.68 -6.27 -7.27
C ASN A 46 -12.89 -5.39 -8.27
N PRO A 47 -12.08 -4.44 -7.79
CA PRO A 47 -11.36 -3.52 -8.65
C PRO A 47 -10.25 -4.24 -9.42
N ARG A 48 -9.91 -3.71 -10.60
CA ARG A 48 -8.68 -4.08 -11.32
C ARG A 48 -7.48 -3.24 -10.90
N ILE A 49 -7.75 -2.06 -10.38
CA ILE A 49 -6.75 -1.10 -9.89
C ILE A 49 -7.13 -0.69 -8.47
N LEU A 50 -6.22 -0.85 -7.55
CA LEU A 50 -6.35 -0.41 -6.17
C LEU A 50 -5.45 0.82 -5.96
N LEU A 51 -6.08 1.94 -5.61
CA LEU A 51 -5.38 3.19 -5.35
C LEU A 51 -5.32 3.43 -3.85
N MET A 52 -4.12 3.67 -3.32
CA MET A 52 -3.89 3.89 -1.90
C MET A 52 -3.06 5.16 -1.69
N ASP A 53 -3.49 6.00 -0.76
CA ASP A 53 -2.79 7.21 -0.36
C ASP A 53 -2.18 7.02 1.03
N GLU A 54 -0.85 7.08 1.12
CA GLU A 54 -0.07 6.88 2.36
C GLU A 54 -0.52 5.65 3.18
N PRO A 55 -0.57 4.45 2.57
CA PRO A 55 -1.23 3.28 3.20
C PRO A 55 -0.51 2.79 4.46
N PHE A 56 0.74 3.21 4.70
CA PHE A 56 1.58 2.76 5.82
C PHE A 56 1.93 3.87 6.81
N GLY A 57 1.39 5.09 6.64
CA GLY A 57 1.81 6.27 7.38
C GLY A 57 1.41 6.32 8.85
N ALA A 58 0.33 5.65 9.25
CA ALA A 58 -0.28 5.78 10.59
C ALA A 58 -0.02 4.59 11.52
N VAL A 59 0.96 3.73 11.21
CA VAL A 59 1.23 2.50 11.97
C VAL A 59 2.71 2.42 12.38
N ASP A 60 2.99 1.65 13.45
CA ASP A 60 4.35 1.36 13.90
C ASP A 60 5.14 0.53 12.86
N GLU A 61 6.45 0.49 13.00
CA GLU A 61 7.35 -0.16 12.04
C GLU A 61 7.07 -1.65 11.85
N ILE A 62 6.72 -2.37 12.91
CA ILE A 62 6.42 -3.82 12.83
C ILE A 62 5.14 -4.03 12.02
N THR A 63 4.09 -3.30 12.37
CA THR A 63 2.79 -3.35 11.68
C THR A 63 2.94 -2.91 10.23
N ARG A 64 3.75 -1.88 9.95
CA ARG A 64 4.06 -1.42 8.59
C ARG A 64 4.63 -2.54 7.74
N ARG A 65 5.63 -3.27 8.23
CA ARG A 65 6.23 -4.40 7.51
C ARG A 65 5.23 -5.52 7.23
N ILE A 66 4.34 -5.80 8.19
CA ILE A 66 3.28 -6.79 8.02
C ILE A 66 2.31 -6.35 6.92
N LEU A 67 1.85 -5.10 6.94
CA LEU A 67 0.94 -4.54 5.93
C LEU A 67 1.57 -4.52 4.54
N GLN A 68 2.84 -4.18 4.43
CA GLN A 68 3.57 -4.18 3.15
C GLN A 68 3.61 -5.59 2.54
N LYS A 69 3.95 -6.60 3.34
CA LYS A 69 3.92 -7.99 2.89
C LYS A 69 2.52 -8.43 2.46
N GLU A 70 1.50 -8.02 3.21
CA GLU A 70 0.11 -8.35 2.91
C GLU A 70 -0.36 -7.73 1.60
N ILE A 71 -0.01 -6.47 1.32
CA ILE A 71 -0.35 -5.80 0.05
C ILE A 71 0.34 -6.49 -1.13
N LEU A 72 1.62 -6.86 -1.00
CA LEU A 72 2.32 -7.62 -2.04
C LEU A 72 1.66 -8.98 -2.30
N ARG A 73 1.28 -9.68 -1.23
CA ARG A 73 0.56 -10.95 -1.32
C ARG A 73 -0.77 -10.80 -2.05
N LEU A 74 -1.55 -9.78 -1.70
CA LEU A 74 -2.83 -9.48 -2.33
C LEU A 74 -2.67 -9.13 -3.81
N GLN A 75 -1.70 -8.30 -4.14
CA GLN A 75 -1.42 -7.89 -5.51
C GLN A 75 -1.07 -9.10 -6.38
N GLN A 76 -0.21 -9.99 -5.90
CA GLN A 76 0.17 -11.21 -6.61
C GLN A 76 -1.00 -12.21 -6.71
N GLY A 77 -1.72 -12.44 -5.60
CA GLY A 77 -2.81 -13.41 -5.54
C GLY A 77 -4.05 -13.02 -6.34
N LEU A 78 -4.38 -11.73 -6.36
CA LEU A 78 -5.57 -11.22 -7.07
C LEU A 78 -5.27 -10.75 -8.49
N GLY A 79 -4.00 -10.61 -8.87
CA GLY A 79 -3.60 -10.10 -10.19
C GLY A 79 -4.06 -8.67 -10.47
N ILE A 80 -4.23 -7.86 -9.42
CA ILE A 80 -4.64 -6.45 -9.53
C ILE A 80 -3.42 -5.54 -9.67
N THR A 81 -3.63 -4.38 -10.28
CA THR A 81 -2.64 -3.30 -10.24
C THR A 81 -2.82 -2.49 -8.97
N VAL A 82 -1.75 -2.35 -8.20
CA VAL A 82 -1.74 -1.50 -7.01
C VAL A 82 -0.93 -0.24 -7.30
N VAL A 83 -1.55 0.91 -7.09
CA VAL A 83 -0.88 2.21 -7.12
C VAL A 83 -0.95 2.80 -5.73
N PHE A 84 0.19 3.02 -5.10
CA PHE A 84 0.22 3.69 -3.80
C PHE A 84 1.08 4.95 -3.83
N VAL A 85 0.63 5.96 -3.12
CA VAL A 85 1.33 7.23 -2.94
C VAL A 85 2.01 7.22 -1.59
N THR A 86 3.29 7.55 -1.56
CA THR A 86 4.07 7.66 -0.32
C THR A 86 5.09 8.79 -0.44
N HIS A 87 5.45 9.40 0.67
CA HIS A 87 6.58 10.33 0.76
C HIS A 87 7.90 9.64 1.13
N ASP A 88 7.85 8.33 1.43
CA ASP A 88 9.04 7.53 1.76
C ASP A 88 9.61 6.88 0.50
N ILE A 89 10.71 7.44 0.01
CA ILE A 89 11.39 6.92 -1.19
C ILE A 89 11.90 5.50 -0.99
N LYS A 90 12.35 5.14 0.21
CA LYS A 90 12.85 3.78 0.51
C LYS A 90 11.72 2.76 0.38
N GLU A 91 10.53 3.13 0.83
CA GLU A 91 9.32 2.33 0.69
C GLU A 91 8.93 2.15 -0.78
N ALA A 92 8.88 3.23 -1.54
CA ALA A 92 8.57 3.20 -2.97
C ALA A 92 9.56 2.32 -3.75
N LEU A 93 10.86 2.47 -3.51
CA LEU A 93 11.91 1.70 -4.18
C LEU A 93 11.94 0.22 -3.78
N ARG A 94 11.46 -0.11 -2.59
CA ARG A 94 11.41 -1.49 -2.08
C ARG A 94 10.19 -2.26 -2.58
N LEU A 95 9.04 -1.60 -2.65
CA LEU A 95 7.75 -2.25 -2.93
C LEU A 95 7.30 -2.12 -4.37
N GLY A 96 7.65 -1.00 -5.02
CA GLY A 96 7.20 -0.70 -6.37
C GLY A 96 7.95 -1.52 -7.42
N SER A 97 7.24 -2.12 -8.36
CA SER A 97 7.83 -2.63 -9.61
C SER A 97 8.21 -1.49 -10.55
N ARG A 98 7.48 -0.39 -10.47
CA ARG A 98 7.79 0.90 -11.11
C ARG A 98 7.56 2.03 -10.13
N VAL A 99 8.37 3.06 -10.21
CA VAL A 99 8.30 4.24 -9.34
C VAL A 99 8.15 5.49 -10.21
N LEU A 100 7.17 6.30 -9.88
CA LEU A 100 6.94 7.61 -10.44
C LEU A 100 7.35 8.66 -9.40
N VAL A 101 8.36 9.46 -9.71
CA VAL A 101 8.77 10.60 -8.87
C VAL A 101 8.12 11.87 -9.39
N MET A 102 7.48 12.60 -8.49
CA MET A 102 6.80 13.85 -8.79
C MET A 102 7.36 14.99 -7.94
N GLU A 103 7.49 16.16 -8.53
CA GLU A 103 7.86 17.40 -7.86
C GLU A 103 6.94 18.53 -8.35
N ALA A 104 6.34 19.27 -7.43
CA ALA A 104 5.48 20.41 -7.72
C ALA A 104 4.41 20.12 -8.81
N GLY A 105 3.78 18.95 -8.76
CA GLY A 105 2.76 18.55 -9.73
C GLY A 105 3.28 18.11 -11.10
N ARG A 106 4.59 17.96 -11.27
CA ARG A 106 5.22 17.50 -12.51
C ARG A 106 5.91 16.16 -12.29
N ILE A 107 5.99 15.36 -13.35
CA ILE A 107 6.74 14.12 -13.36
C ILE A 107 8.22 14.44 -13.54
N SER A 108 9.04 14.08 -12.55
CA SER A 108 10.50 14.17 -12.63
C SER A 108 11.10 12.91 -13.26
N GLN A 109 10.66 11.74 -12.85
CA GLN A 109 11.16 10.48 -13.39
C GLN A 109 10.13 9.35 -13.24
N LEU A 110 10.12 8.44 -14.21
CA LEU A 110 9.38 7.19 -14.15
C LEU A 110 10.32 6.06 -14.59
N GLY A 111 10.43 5.02 -13.76
CA GLY A 111 11.28 3.86 -14.08
C GLY A 111 11.16 2.75 -13.05
N THR A 112 11.95 1.70 -13.25
CA THR A 112 12.13 0.68 -12.21
C THR A 112 13.00 1.24 -11.08
N PRO A 113 12.93 0.67 -9.86
CA PRO A 113 13.83 1.05 -8.76
C PRO A 113 15.31 1.09 -9.17
N GLU A 114 15.74 0.10 -9.94
CA GLU A 114 17.14 -0.02 -10.41
C GLU A 114 17.50 1.12 -11.36
N GLN A 115 16.61 1.44 -12.31
CA GLN A 115 16.83 2.56 -13.26
C GLN A 115 16.93 3.90 -12.54
N ILE A 116 16.04 4.14 -11.56
CA ILE A 116 16.02 5.39 -10.80
C ILE A 116 17.29 5.55 -9.96
N LYS A 117 17.75 4.47 -9.31
CA LYS A 117 18.99 4.47 -8.53
C LYS A 117 20.24 4.65 -9.40
N ALA A 118 20.28 3.96 -10.54
CA ALA A 118 21.45 3.99 -11.43
C ALA A 118 21.63 5.32 -12.16
N ALA A 119 20.51 5.98 -12.53
CA ALA A 119 20.51 7.21 -13.31
C ALA A 119 19.38 8.16 -12.88
N PRO A 120 19.52 8.85 -11.72
CA PRO A 120 18.58 9.88 -11.30
C PRO A 120 18.47 10.97 -12.36
N ALA A 121 17.24 11.33 -12.76
CA ALA A 121 16.99 12.25 -13.86
C ALA A 121 17.44 13.69 -13.58
N ASP A 122 17.42 14.11 -12.33
CA ASP A 122 17.77 15.46 -11.91
C ASP A 122 18.33 15.50 -10.47
N ALA A 123 18.66 16.70 -10.00
CA ALA A 123 19.20 16.91 -8.66
C ALA A 123 18.18 16.57 -7.56
N PHE A 124 16.89 16.83 -7.80
CA PHE A 124 15.82 16.52 -6.85
C PHE A 124 15.71 15.00 -6.64
N VAL A 125 15.65 14.22 -7.72
CA VAL A 125 15.59 12.75 -7.64
C VAL A 125 16.83 12.19 -6.95
N ARG A 126 18.01 12.74 -7.27
CA ARG A 126 19.27 12.34 -6.62
C ARG A 126 19.25 12.60 -5.12
N GLU A 127 18.83 13.78 -4.71
CA GLU A 127 18.72 14.17 -3.30
C GLU A 127 17.70 13.28 -2.55
N LEU A 128 16.57 13.00 -3.19
CA LEU A 128 15.53 12.16 -2.63
C LEU A 128 16.02 10.72 -2.33
N ILE A 129 16.89 10.19 -3.19
CA ILE A 129 17.41 8.82 -3.08
C ILE A 129 18.58 8.75 -2.10
N PHE A 130 19.54 9.67 -2.21
CA PHE A 130 20.83 9.59 -1.53
C PHE A 130 20.98 10.59 -0.37
N GLY A 131 20.15 11.64 -0.32
CA GLY A 131 20.21 12.68 0.71
C GLY A 131 19.69 12.27 2.10
N GLN A 132 19.17 11.05 2.26
CA GLN A 132 18.69 10.50 3.54
C GLN A 132 19.71 9.58 4.24
N GLU A 133 20.97 9.60 3.83
CA GLU A 133 22.04 8.78 4.41
C GLU A 133 22.85 9.45 5.53
N ASP A 134 22.31 10.53 6.12
CA ASP A 134 22.89 11.13 7.34
C ASP A 134 22.18 10.70 8.63
#